data_03767e2b1a6ea5a678fcf193f547e482
#
_entry.id   03767e2b1a6ea5a678fcf193f547e482
#
_cell.length_a   1.000
_cell.length_b   1.000
_cell.length_c   1.000
_cell.angle_alpha   90.00
_cell.angle_beta   90.00
_cell.angle_gamma   90.00
#
_symmetry.space_group_name_H-M   'P 1'
#
loop_
_entity.id
_entity.type
_entity.pdbx_description
1 polymer ?
#
loop_
_entity_poly.entity_id
_entity_poly.type
_entity_poly.pdbx_seq_one_letter_code
_entity_poly.pdbx_strand_id
1 'polypeptide(L)'
;MNVLIVDDDKLARKGLIAVIDWEQYGLCVVGDVQNGKKALEFLENHPVDLVFTDIDMPEMNGLELMKICKENYPETDFVIFSVYEDFSFARQALRLGALDYISKIEFDPEECDAIMKKIVEKYQNKRREKAERNLKTEENWEGETVRKLEEEFQSGRWIFDEDELEKMSEQLSELPLRYAERILVSSFNHLQLSERDKIPAFETMPELLNWIHSWLQNKYLNSSSKTDNISLCIRAVQYIQEHVTESVRAEAAADAVGMSRGYFSTKFREVT
;
A
#
# COMPACT_ATOMS: atom_id res chain seq x y z
N MET A 1 -5.32 -5.35 22.59
CA MET A 1 -4.14 -5.74 21.79
C MET A 1 -3.86 -7.21 22.01
N ASN A 2 -3.65 -7.97 20.93
CA ASN A 2 -3.39 -9.41 20.97
C ASN A 2 -1.91 -9.70 21.21
N VAL A 3 -1.61 -10.51 22.20
CA VAL A 3 -0.24 -10.83 22.62
C VAL A 3 0.05 -12.31 22.38
N LEU A 4 1.21 -12.61 21.78
CA LEU A 4 1.76 -13.95 21.66
C LEU A 4 3.00 -14.08 22.55
N ILE A 5 3.09 -15.17 23.32
CA ILE A 5 4.26 -15.48 24.15
C ILE A 5 5.06 -16.59 23.47
N VAL A 6 6.35 -16.36 23.28
CA VAL A 6 7.25 -17.28 22.58
C VAL A 6 8.47 -17.58 23.45
N ASP A 7 8.63 -18.83 23.89
CA ASP A 7 9.70 -19.23 24.80
C ASP A 7 9.78 -20.76 24.77
N ASP A 8 10.94 -21.36 24.78
CA ASP A 8 11.08 -22.83 24.78
C ASP A 8 10.76 -23.45 26.13
N ASP A 9 10.98 -22.71 27.24
CA ASP A 9 10.60 -23.15 28.58
C ASP A 9 9.10 -22.94 28.85
N LYS A 10 8.37 -24.04 28.94
CA LYS A 10 6.94 -24.04 29.25
C LYS A 10 6.62 -23.38 30.60
N LEU A 11 7.49 -23.52 31.61
CA LEU A 11 7.24 -22.91 32.91
C LEU A 11 7.42 -21.42 32.88
N ALA A 12 8.44 -20.93 32.14
CA ALA A 12 8.64 -19.49 31.90
C ALA A 12 7.42 -18.87 31.20
N ARG A 13 6.90 -19.50 30.12
CA ARG A 13 5.69 -19.03 29.44
C ARG A 13 4.49 -18.93 30.37
N LYS A 14 4.20 -20.03 31.10
CA LYS A 14 3.05 -20.06 32.02
C LYS A 14 3.22 -19.11 33.20
N GLY A 15 4.45 -18.96 33.69
CA GLY A 15 4.78 -18.01 34.74
C GLY A 15 4.53 -16.59 34.33
N LEU A 16 5.02 -16.18 33.16
CA LEU A 16 4.81 -14.84 32.60
C LEU A 16 3.32 -14.55 32.42
N ILE A 17 2.56 -15.49 31.86
CA ILE A 17 1.12 -15.33 31.66
C ILE A 17 0.38 -15.17 33.00
N ALA A 18 0.80 -15.87 34.04
CA ALA A 18 0.12 -15.86 35.34
C ALA A 18 0.49 -14.64 36.21
N VAL A 19 1.71 -14.11 36.07
CA VAL A 19 2.22 -13.02 36.91
C VAL A 19 1.68 -11.67 36.47
N ILE A 20 1.46 -11.48 35.15
CA ILE A 20 1.00 -10.21 34.59
C ILE A 20 -0.52 -10.21 34.49
N ASP A 21 -1.16 -9.16 35.02
CA ASP A 21 -2.57 -8.85 34.74
C ASP A 21 -2.70 -8.13 33.39
N TRP A 22 -2.71 -8.94 32.31
CA TRP A 22 -2.72 -8.45 30.95
C TRP A 22 -3.91 -7.54 30.63
N GLU A 23 -5.08 -7.84 31.19
CA GLU A 23 -6.32 -7.11 30.98
C GLU A 23 -6.24 -5.68 31.51
N GLN A 24 -5.54 -5.46 32.62
CA GLN A 24 -5.29 -4.13 33.20
C GLN A 24 -4.62 -3.18 32.21
N TYR A 25 -3.82 -3.71 31.27
CA TYR A 25 -3.10 -2.94 30.25
C TYR A 25 -3.79 -2.95 28.87
N GLY A 26 -4.99 -3.52 28.78
CA GLY A 26 -5.71 -3.69 27.52
C GLY A 26 -5.07 -4.71 26.58
N LEU A 27 -4.34 -5.67 27.14
CA LEU A 27 -3.67 -6.76 26.46
C LEU A 27 -4.44 -8.06 26.63
N CYS A 28 -4.43 -8.92 25.60
CA CYS A 28 -5.04 -10.25 25.66
C CYS A 28 -4.03 -11.28 25.12
N VAL A 29 -3.61 -12.24 25.93
CA VAL A 29 -2.74 -13.33 25.48
C VAL A 29 -3.57 -14.29 24.63
N VAL A 30 -3.34 -14.28 23.32
CA VAL A 30 -4.08 -15.10 22.35
C VAL A 30 -3.40 -16.44 22.08
N GLY A 31 -2.15 -16.61 22.50
CA GLY A 31 -1.43 -17.86 22.36
C GLY A 31 -0.09 -17.88 23.08
N ASP A 32 0.45 -19.09 23.28
CA ASP A 32 1.81 -19.34 23.73
C ASP A 32 2.43 -20.47 22.92
N VAL A 33 3.65 -20.29 22.42
CA VAL A 33 4.35 -21.24 21.56
C VAL A 33 5.82 -21.38 21.96
N GLN A 34 6.46 -22.48 21.52
CA GLN A 34 7.74 -22.90 22.07
C GLN A 34 8.98 -22.46 21.29
N ASN A 35 8.84 -21.88 20.10
CA ASN A 35 9.96 -21.39 19.28
C ASN A 35 9.47 -20.46 18.16
N GLY A 36 10.42 -19.81 17.47
CA GLY A 36 10.11 -18.86 16.40
C GLY A 36 9.38 -19.47 15.21
N LYS A 37 9.64 -20.75 14.88
CA LYS A 37 8.94 -21.43 13.77
C LYS A 37 7.45 -21.60 14.08
N LYS A 38 7.13 -22.03 15.30
CA LYS A 38 5.74 -22.11 15.76
C LYS A 38 5.07 -20.75 15.91
N ALA A 39 5.85 -19.72 16.19
CA ALA A 39 5.33 -18.35 16.19
C ALA A 39 4.92 -17.90 14.79
N LEU A 40 5.71 -18.19 13.74
CA LEU A 40 5.33 -17.88 12.35
C LEU A 40 4.07 -18.65 11.92
N GLU A 41 3.99 -19.96 12.23
CA GLU A 41 2.77 -20.74 11.95
C GLU A 41 1.52 -20.16 12.65
N PHE A 42 1.69 -19.60 13.85
CA PHE A 42 0.60 -18.95 14.59
C PHE A 42 0.19 -17.62 13.94
N LEU A 43 1.17 -16.79 13.55
CA LEU A 43 0.95 -15.49 12.93
C LEU A 43 0.23 -15.58 11.57
N GLU A 44 0.42 -16.68 10.82
CA GLU A 44 -0.29 -16.91 9.56
C GLU A 44 -1.82 -16.97 9.73
N ASN A 45 -2.30 -17.39 10.91
CA ASN A 45 -3.72 -17.66 11.15
C ASN A 45 -4.37 -16.74 12.19
N HIS A 46 -3.57 -15.94 12.90
CA HIS A 46 -4.06 -15.13 14.01
C HIS A 46 -3.46 -13.73 13.98
N PRO A 47 -4.27 -12.68 14.11
CA PRO A 47 -3.76 -11.32 14.25
C PRO A 47 -3.07 -11.17 15.61
N VAL A 48 -1.80 -10.75 15.58
CA VAL A 48 -0.98 -10.51 16.79
C VAL A 48 -0.39 -9.10 16.71
N ASP A 49 -0.63 -8.30 17.73
CA ASP A 49 -0.13 -6.93 17.84
C ASP A 49 1.27 -6.89 18.49
N LEU A 50 1.50 -7.77 19.48
CA LEU A 50 2.71 -7.74 20.28
C LEU A 50 3.20 -9.16 20.58
N VAL A 51 4.49 -9.41 20.37
CA VAL A 51 5.14 -10.69 20.68
C VAL A 51 6.13 -10.48 21.82
N PHE A 52 5.97 -11.23 22.90
CA PHE A 52 7.00 -11.41 23.93
C PHE A 52 7.80 -12.66 23.57
N THR A 53 9.08 -12.52 23.27
CA THR A 53 9.91 -13.66 22.85
C THR A 53 11.19 -13.78 23.63
N ASP A 54 11.59 -15.02 23.95
CA ASP A 54 12.98 -15.29 24.33
C ASP A 54 13.89 -15.17 23.09
N ILE A 55 15.17 -15.03 23.33
CA ILE A 55 16.20 -15.04 22.30
C ILE A 55 16.61 -16.46 21.97
N ASP A 56 17.01 -17.24 22.98
CA ASP A 56 17.61 -18.57 22.76
C ASP A 56 16.55 -19.66 22.76
N MET A 57 16.14 -20.03 21.56
CA MET A 57 15.14 -21.06 21.35
C MET A 57 15.57 -22.01 20.24
N PRO A 58 15.20 -23.31 20.31
CA PRO A 58 15.52 -24.27 19.27
C PRO A 58 14.81 -23.98 17.95
N GLU A 59 15.34 -24.47 16.85
CA GLU A 59 14.85 -24.35 15.47
C GLU A 59 14.90 -22.92 14.89
N MET A 60 14.40 -21.93 15.59
CA MET A 60 14.41 -20.51 15.21
C MET A 60 14.45 -19.66 16.48
N ASN A 61 15.49 -18.87 16.61
CA ASN A 61 15.68 -17.98 17.75
C ASN A 61 14.84 -16.67 17.63
N GLY A 62 14.71 -15.93 18.74
CA GLY A 62 13.87 -14.72 18.76
C GLY A 62 14.33 -13.61 17.84
N LEU A 63 15.62 -13.45 17.59
CA LEU A 63 16.15 -12.43 16.68
C LEU A 63 15.92 -12.80 15.21
N GLU A 64 15.97 -14.09 14.87
CA GLU A 64 15.61 -14.60 13.54
C GLU A 64 14.12 -14.40 13.29
N LEU A 65 13.28 -14.74 14.27
CA LEU A 65 11.85 -14.47 14.22
C LEU A 65 11.55 -13.00 13.94
N MET A 66 12.19 -12.10 14.69
CA MET A 66 12.02 -10.65 14.49
C MET A 66 12.40 -10.18 13.09
N LYS A 67 13.49 -10.71 12.50
CA LYS A 67 13.88 -10.35 11.12
C LYS A 67 12.82 -10.72 10.11
N ILE A 68 12.30 -11.95 10.19
CA ILE A 68 11.27 -12.46 9.27
C ILE A 68 9.97 -11.65 9.45
N CYS A 69 9.58 -11.39 10.70
CA CYS A 69 8.36 -10.62 10.98
C CYS A 69 8.45 -9.16 10.53
N LYS A 70 9.63 -8.56 10.55
CA LYS A 70 9.82 -7.19 10.05
C LYS A 70 9.45 -7.03 8.57
N GLU A 71 9.64 -8.08 7.78
CA GLU A 71 9.33 -8.11 6.34
C GLU A 71 7.89 -8.52 6.07
N ASN A 72 7.41 -9.57 6.77
CA ASN A 72 6.12 -10.21 6.47
C ASN A 72 4.96 -9.74 7.36
N TYR A 73 5.26 -9.27 8.58
CA TYR A 73 4.29 -8.82 9.59
C TYR A 73 4.69 -7.45 10.18
N PRO A 74 4.78 -6.38 9.37
CA PRO A 74 5.31 -5.07 9.79
C PRO A 74 4.47 -4.37 10.86
N GLU A 75 3.26 -4.88 11.11
CA GLU A 75 2.35 -4.37 12.16
C GLU A 75 2.53 -5.09 13.50
N THR A 76 3.33 -6.17 13.57
CA THR A 76 3.60 -6.89 14.80
C THR A 76 4.85 -6.34 15.49
N ASP A 77 4.71 -5.89 16.71
CA ASP A 77 5.81 -5.38 17.53
C ASP A 77 6.37 -6.46 18.46
N PHE A 78 7.60 -6.26 18.95
CA PHE A 78 8.32 -7.23 19.75
C PHE A 78 8.83 -6.65 21.05
N VAL A 79 8.76 -7.45 22.11
CA VAL A 79 9.46 -7.28 23.39
C VAL A 79 10.31 -8.53 23.62
N ILE A 80 11.59 -8.32 23.88
CA ILE A 80 12.47 -9.43 24.27
C ILE A 80 12.33 -9.67 25.77
N PHE A 81 12.14 -10.92 26.15
CA PHE A 81 12.08 -11.37 27.53
C PHE A 81 13.01 -12.58 27.72
N SER A 82 14.26 -12.34 28.15
CA SER A 82 15.33 -13.35 28.12
C SER A 82 16.15 -13.39 29.40
N VAL A 83 16.76 -14.54 29.67
CA VAL A 83 17.76 -14.71 30.76
C VAL A 83 19.14 -14.13 30.38
N TYR A 84 19.37 -13.88 29.12
CA TYR A 84 20.65 -13.34 28.64
C TYR A 84 20.74 -11.85 28.92
N GLU A 85 21.82 -11.45 29.61
CA GLU A 85 22.15 -10.03 29.91
C GLU A 85 23.22 -9.47 28.96
N ASP A 86 23.55 -10.21 27.90
CA ASP A 86 24.57 -9.75 26.96
C ASP A 86 24.07 -8.51 26.19
N PHE A 87 24.78 -7.42 26.41
CA PHE A 87 24.52 -6.14 25.76
C PHE A 87 24.50 -6.23 24.22
N SER A 88 25.19 -7.21 23.64
CA SER A 88 25.19 -7.44 22.19
C SER A 88 23.80 -7.84 21.68
N PHE A 89 23.09 -8.71 22.38
CA PHE A 89 21.74 -9.15 22.03
C PHE A 89 20.72 -8.03 22.22
N ALA A 90 20.79 -7.29 23.33
CA ALA A 90 19.92 -6.17 23.58
C ALA A 90 20.06 -5.11 22.49
N ARG A 91 21.30 -4.75 22.11
CA ARG A 91 21.58 -3.80 21.03
C ARG A 91 21.08 -4.31 19.68
N GLN A 92 21.19 -5.61 19.39
CA GLN A 92 20.71 -6.18 18.15
C GLN A 92 19.18 -6.18 18.08
N ALA A 93 18.49 -6.57 19.17
CA ALA A 93 17.04 -6.53 19.26
C ALA A 93 16.48 -5.10 19.05
N LEU A 94 17.06 -4.11 19.72
CA LEU A 94 16.66 -2.71 19.56
C LEU A 94 16.89 -2.18 18.15
N ARG A 95 17.99 -2.57 17.47
CA ARG A 95 18.22 -2.25 16.05
C ARG A 95 17.22 -2.91 15.11
N LEU A 96 16.72 -4.08 15.47
CA LEU A 96 15.65 -4.75 14.72
C LEU A 96 14.28 -4.11 14.97
N GLY A 97 14.17 -3.24 15.99
CA GLY A 97 12.95 -2.49 16.30
C GLY A 97 12.12 -3.08 17.46
N ALA A 98 12.76 -3.88 18.35
CA ALA A 98 12.11 -4.29 19.61
C ALA A 98 11.70 -3.04 20.41
N LEU A 99 10.52 -3.08 21.01
CA LEU A 99 10.02 -2.01 21.89
C LEU A 99 10.81 -1.94 23.18
N ASP A 100 11.14 -3.10 23.74
CA ASP A 100 11.97 -3.19 24.95
C ASP A 100 12.73 -4.52 25.03
N TYR A 101 13.70 -4.56 25.95
CA TYR A 101 14.44 -5.75 26.33
C TYR A 101 14.36 -5.89 27.86
N ILE A 102 13.84 -7.02 28.31
CA ILE A 102 13.61 -7.30 29.74
C ILE A 102 14.43 -8.54 30.13
N SER A 103 15.24 -8.40 31.17
CA SER A 103 15.93 -9.54 31.79
C SER A 103 14.95 -10.36 32.64
N LYS A 104 14.85 -11.67 32.38
CA LYS A 104 14.07 -12.57 33.21
C LYS A 104 14.62 -12.68 34.65
N ILE A 105 15.94 -12.42 34.82
CA ILE A 105 16.61 -12.50 36.10
C ILE A 105 16.28 -11.28 36.98
N GLU A 106 16.21 -10.10 36.33
CA GLU A 106 15.91 -8.83 37.01
C GLU A 106 14.41 -8.53 37.08
N PHE A 107 13.58 -9.37 36.48
CA PHE A 107 12.14 -9.15 36.44
C PHE A 107 11.51 -9.34 37.82
N ASP A 108 11.24 -8.21 38.47
CA ASP A 108 10.57 -8.18 39.78
C ASP A 108 9.05 -8.01 39.56
N PRO A 109 8.19 -8.93 40.08
CA PRO A 109 6.74 -8.77 40.03
C PRO A 109 6.24 -7.43 40.61
N GLU A 110 6.96 -6.82 41.55
CA GLU A 110 6.63 -5.51 42.14
C GLU A 110 6.87 -4.35 41.15
N GLU A 111 7.83 -4.50 40.24
CA GLU A 111 8.13 -3.53 39.18
C GLU A 111 7.37 -3.79 37.88
N CYS A 112 6.66 -4.91 37.77
CA CYS A 112 5.92 -5.34 36.58
C CYS A 112 4.99 -4.25 36.07
N ASP A 113 4.29 -3.54 36.94
CA ASP A 113 3.35 -2.47 36.56
C ASP A 113 4.07 -1.33 35.81
N ALA A 114 5.23 -0.91 36.27
CA ALA A 114 6.01 0.15 35.62
C ALA A 114 6.54 -0.30 34.27
N ILE A 115 7.02 -1.55 34.16
CA ILE A 115 7.53 -2.14 32.93
C ILE A 115 6.41 -2.25 31.89
N MET A 116 5.26 -2.79 32.25
CA MET A 116 4.14 -2.98 31.33
C MET A 116 3.55 -1.65 30.85
N LYS A 117 3.40 -0.66 31.72
CA LYS A 117 2.98 0.70 31.35
C LYS A 117 3.94 1.31 30.31
N LYS A 118 5.24 1.18 30.53
CA LYS A 118 6.27 1.66 29.60
C LYS A 118 6.20 0.97 28.23
N ILE A 119 5.95 -0.35 28.19
CA ILE A 119 5.80 -1.10 26.92
C ILE A 119 4.57 -0.61 26.17
N VAL A 120 3.43 -0.51 26.85
CA VAL A 120 2.17 -0.05 26.24
C VAL A 120 2.30 1.40 25.73
N GLU A 121 2.96 2.27 26.49
CA GLU A 121 3.24 3.64 26.07
C GLU A 121 4.13 3.69 24.82
N LYS A 122 5.21 2.92 24.78
CA LYS A 122 6.08 2.81 23.59
C LYS A 122 5.32 2.31 22.36
N TYR A 123 4.49 1.28 22.53
CA TYR A 123 3.64 0.75 21.47
C TYR A 123 2.68 1.83 20.94
N GLN A 124 1.96 2.50 21.83
CA GLN A 124 1.01 3.55 21.46
C GLN A 124 1.70 4.73 20.77
N ASN A 125 2.87 5.17 21.27
CA ASN A 125 3.63 6.25 20.67
C ASN A 125 4.11 5.88 19.26
N LYS A 126 4.64 4.66 19.08
CA LYS A 126 5.05 4.16 17.76
C LYS A 126 3.88 4.14 16.76
N ARG A 127 2.69 3.69 17.20
CA ARG A 127 1.47 3.70 16.38
C ARG A 127 1.01 5.11 16.04
N ARG A 128 1.08 6.02 17.02
CA ARG A 128 0.73 7.44 16.81
C ARG A 128 1.69 8.12 15.83
N GLU A 129 3.00 7.94 16.01
CA GLU A 129 4.00 8.46 15.08
C GLU A 129 3.86 7.91 13.66
N LYS A 130 3.47 6.62 13.53
CA LYS A 130 3.19 6.01 12.23
C LYS A 130 1.94 6.62 11.59
N ALA A 131 0.87 6.81 12.36
CA ALA A 131 -0.36 7.46 11.90
C ALA A 131 -0.09 8.93 11.50
N GLU A 132 0.67 9.68 12.30
CA GLU A 132 1.06 11.06 11.97
C GLU A 132 1.96 11.16 10.74
N ARG A 133 2.88 10.21 10.55
CA ARG A 133 3.69 10.13 9.32
C ARG A 133 2.81 9.84 8.11
N ASN A 134 1.88 8.91 8.23
CA ASN A 134 0.94 8.62 7.15
C ASN A 134 0.08 9.85 6.82
N LEU A 135 -0.45 10.56 7.84
CA LEU A 135 -1.21 11.80 7.65
C LEU A 135 -0.37 12.90 6.97
N LYS A 136 0.88 13.12 7.41
CA LYS A 136 1.79 14.08 6.79
C LYS A 136 2.19 13.68 5.36
N THR A 137 2.33 12.39 5.10
CA THR A 137 2.55 11.89 3.74
C THR A 137 1.29 12.11 2.90
N GLU A 138 0.11 11.92 3.47
CA GLU A 138 -1.17 12.21 2.82
C GLU A 138 -1.34 13.72 2.52
N GLU A 139 -1.07 14.61 3.47
CA GLU A 139 -1.08 16.06 3.24
C GLU A 139 -0.06 16.48 2.16
N ASN A 140 1.09 15.82 2.07
CA ASN A 140 2.09 16.07 1.03
C ASN A 140 1.64 15.57 -0.34
N TRP A 141 0.87 14.47 -0.41
CA TRP A 141 0.29 13.96 -1.65
C TRP A 141 -0.96 14.76 -2.10
N GLU A 142 -1.67 15.43 -1.19
CA GLU A 142 -2.76 16.36 -1.56
C GLU A 142 -2.24 17.68 -2.17
N GLY A 143 -0.92 17.88 -2.19
CA GLY A 143 -0.26 19.05 -2.71
C GLY A 143 -0.13 19.08 -4.23
N GLU A 144 0.87 19.84 -4.69
CA GLU A 144 1.12 20.18 -6.09
C GLU A 144 1.30 18.97 -7.01
N THR A 145 1.87 17.87 -6.52
CA THR A 145 2.17 16.67 -7.32
C THR A 145 0.89 15.94 -7.76
N VAL A 146 -0.04 15.67 -6.83
CA VAL A 146 -1.31 15.00 -7.16
C VAL A 146 -2.17 15.89 -8.06
N ARG A 147 -2.24 17.19 -7.77
CA ARG A 147 -2.99 18.13 -8.61
C ARG A 147 -2.43 18.19 -10.02
N LYS A 148 -1.10 18.24 -10.16
CA LYS A 148 -0.45 18.29 -11.47
C LYS A 148 -0.72 17.00 -12.27
N LEU A 149 -0.61 15.84 -11.62
CA LEU A 149 -0.91 14.57 -12.27
C LEU A 149 -2.40 14.45 -12.63
N GLU A 150 -3.30 14.96 -11.79
CA GLU A 150 -4.73 15.02 -12.10
C GLU A 150 -5.01 15.91 -13.32
N GLU A 151 -4.38 17.08 -13.41
CA GLU A 151 -4.46 17.97 -14.59
C GLU A 151 -3.91 17.29 -15.86
N GLU A 152 -2.79 16.57 -15.76
CA GLU A 152 -2.22 15.79 -16.87
C GLU A 152 -3.18 14.67 -17.32
N PHE A 153 -3.79 13.93 -16.41
CA PHE A 153 -4.81 12.90 -16.71
C PHE A 153 -6.08 13.51 -17.34
N GLN A 154 -6.52 14.66 -16.85
CA GLN A 154 -7.67 15.37 -17.38
C GLN A 154 -7.41 15.94 -18.80
N SER A 155 -6.14 16.13 -19.20
CA SER A 155 -5.80 16.54 -20.57
C SER A 155 -6.22 15.51 -21.62
N GLY A 156 -6.33 14.23 -21.25
CA GLY A 156 -6.70 13.14 -22.15
C GLY A 156 -5.59 12.70 -23.14
N ARG A 157 -4.39 13.28 -23.08
CA ARG A 157 -3.28 12.94 -24.00
C ARG A 157 -2.89 11.46 -23.94
N TRP A 158 -2.90 10.89 -22.73
CA TRP A 158 -2.60 9.49 -22.47
C TRP A 158 -3.51 8.49 -23.23
N ILE A 159 -4.67 8.96 -23.74
CA ILE A 159 -5.58 8.15 -24.54
C ILE A 159 -5.02 7.94 -25.96
N PHE A 160 -4.18 8.85 -26.44
CA PHE A 160 -3.69 8.90 -27.82
C PHE A 160 -2.18 8.70 -27.97
N ASP A 161 -1.45 8.73 -26.86
CA ASP A 161 0.01 8.66 -26.79
C ASP A 161 0.44 7.59 -25.78
N GLU A 162 1.06 6.52 -26.29
CA GLU A 162 1.48 5.37 -25.50
C GLU A 162 2.63 5.73 -24.54
N ASP A 163 3.56 6.60 -24.97
CA ASP A 163 4.67 7.07 -24.14
C ASP A 163 4.15 7.92 -22.96
N GLU A 164 3.14 8.77 -23.19
CA GLU A 164 2.48 9.53 -22.13
C GLU A 164 1.72 8.61 -21.16
N LEU A 165 1.04 7.58 -21.68
CA LEU A 165 0.36 6.59 -20.82
C LEU A 165 1.35 5.86 -19.91
N GLU A 166 2.49 5.41 -20.45
CA GLU A 166 3.51 4.69 -19.68
C GLU A 166 4.08 5.58 -18.59
N LYS A 167 4.51 6.80 -18.94
CA LYS A 167 5.00 7.79 -17.98
C LYS A 167 3.99 8.10 -16.86
N MET A 168 2.72 8.28 -17.21
CA MET A 168 1.67 8.56 -16.24
C MET A 168 1.34 7.34 -15.38
N SER A 169 1.44 6.12 -15.93
CA SER A 169 1.29 4.88 -15.19
C SER A 169 2.39 4.68 -14.14
N GLU A 170 3.63 5.02 -14.47
CA GLU A 170 4.75 5.05 -13.52
C GLU A 170 4.47 6.04 -12.38
N GLN A 171 4.06 7.26 -12.69
CA GLN A 171 3.75 8.28 -11.70
C GLN A 171 2.55 7.89 -10.81
N LEU A 172 1.50 7.27 -11.38
CA LEU A 172 0.39 6.71 -10.61
C LEU A 172 0.86 5.61 -9.64
N SER A 173 1.80 4.75 -10.08
CA SER A 173 2.29 3.64 -9.28
C SER A 173 2.99 4.08 -7.98
N GLU A 174 3.51 5.32 -7.94
CA GLU A 174 4.12 5.94 -6.76
C GLU A 174 3.08 6.43 -5.74
N LEU A 175 1.82 6.59 -6.15
CA LEU A 175 0.75 7.09 -5.29
C LEU A 175 0.07 5.97 -4.50
N PRO A 176 -0.50 6.27 -3.32
CA PRO A 176 -1.47 5.38 -2.69
C PRO A 176 -2.68 5.13 -3.60
N LEU A 177 -3.16 3.87 -3.67
CA LEU A 177 -4.23 3.43 -4.57
C LEU A 177 -5.45 4.37 -4.60
N ARG A 178 -5.90 4.85 -3.43
CA ARG A 178 -7.04 5.77 -3.31
C ARG A 178 -6.88 7.09 -4.09
N TYR A 179 -5.64 7.60 -4.22
CA TYR A 179 -5.39 8.82 -5.01
C TYR A 179 -5.40 8.52 -6.49
N ALA A 180 -4.84 7.39 -6.90
CA ALA A 180 -4.89 6.93 -8.29
C ALA A 180 -6.33 6.70 -8.75
N GLU A 181 -7.17 6.06 -7.93
CA GLU A 181 -8.61 5.90 -8.19
C GLU A 181 -9.32 7.25 -8.32
N ARG A 182 -9.03 8.19 -7.41
CA ARG A 182 -9.61 9.55 -7.47
C ARG A 182 -9.25 10.27 -8.75
N ILE A 183 -7.97 10.24 -9.15
CA ILE A 183 -7.48 10.85 -10.38
C ILE A 183 -8.18 10.22 -11.59
N LEU A 184 -8.28 8.89 -11.64
CA LEU A 184 -8.94 8.18 -12.72
C LEU A 184 -10.42 8.58 -12.84
N VAL A 185 -11.17 8.52 -11.74
CA VAL A 185 -12.60 8.90 -11.72
C VAL A 185 -12.78 10.37 -12.11
N SER A 186 -11.96 11.27 -11.57
CA SER A 186 -11.98 12.70 -11.91
C SER A 186 -11.75 12.93 -13.40
N SER A 187 -10.76 12.25 -13.98
CA SER A 187 -10.41 12.37 -15.40
C SER A 187 -11.51 11.83 -16.31
N PHE A 188 -12.11 10.69 -15.98
CA PHE A 188 -13.24 10.14 -16.73
C PHE A 188 -14.47 11.06 -16.69
N ASN A 189 -14.72 11.72 -15.56
CA ASN A 189 -15.77 12.72 -15.44
C ASN A 189 -15.46 13.97 -16.28
N HIS A 190 -14.21 14.48 -16.21
CA HIS A 190 -13.79 15.67 -16.95
C HIS A 190 -13.87 15.44 -18.47
N LEU A 191 -13.37 14.30 -18.94
CA LEU A 191 -13.39 13.90 -20.34
C LEU A 191 -14.77 13.43 -20.82
N GLN A 192 -15.78 13.42 -19.96
CA GLN A 192 -17.15 12.97 -20.24
C GLN A 192 -17.22 11.56 -20.84
N LEU A 193 -16.36 10.67 -20.35
CA LEU A 193 -16.33 9.28 -20.81
C LEU A 193 -17.59 8.55 -20.34
N SER A 194 -18.27 7.88 -21.28
CA SER A 194 -19.55 7.16 -21.01
C SER A 194 -19.38 5.97 -20.07
N GLU A 195 -18.16 5.48 -19.87
CA GLU A 195 -17.82 4.34 -19.06
C GLU A 195 -17.48 4.69 -17.60
N ARG A 196 -17.59 5.95 -17.18
CA ARG A 196 -17.29 6.38 -15.80
C ARG A 196 -18.02 5.56 -14.73
N ASP A 197 -19.26 5.15 -15.02
CA ASP A 197 -20.09 4.35 -14.12
C ASP A 197 -19.71 2.86 -14.11
N LYS A 198 -18.72 2.47 -14.95
CA LYS A 198 -18.22 1.08 -15.08
C LYS A 198 -16.81 0.93 -14.53
N ILE A 199 -16.24 1.98 -13.92
CA ILE A 199 -14.94 1.86 -13.24
C ILE A 199 -15.16 0.96 -12.02
N PRO A 200 -14.48 -0.22 -11.95
CA PRO A 200 -14.60 -1.11 -10.81
C PRO A 200 -13.89 -0.52 -9.58
N ALA A 201 -14.15 -1.08 -8.41
CA ALA A 201 -13.27 -0.90 -7.27
C ALA A 201 -12.02 -1.76 -7.45
N PHE A 202 -10.87 -1.26 -7.07
CA PHE A 202 -9.58 -1.97 -7.17
C PHE A 202 -9.06 -2.31 -5.78
N GLU A 203 -8.46 -3.49 -5.64
CA GLU A 203 -7.79 -3.90 -4.39
C GLU A 203 -6.30 -3.55 -4.42
N THR A 204 -5.71 -3.47 -5.62
CA THR A 204 -4.28 -3.24 -5.80
C THR A 204 -3.99 -2.27 -6.95
N MET A 205 -2.83 -1.58 -6.87
CA MET A 205 -2.36 -0.69 -7.94
C MET A 205 -2.17 -1.43 -9.29
N PRO A 206 -1.58 -2.65 -9.34
CA PRO A 206 -1.49 -3.39 -10.60
C PRO A 206 -2.85 -3.67 -11.26
N GLU A 207 -3.90 -3.92 -10.48
CA GLU A 207 -5.25 -4.10 -11.04
C GLU A 207 -5.76 -2.82 -11.70
N LEU A 208 -5.58 -1.67 -11.06
CA LEU A 208 -5.96 -0.37 -11.61
C LEU A 208 -5.23 -0.09 -12.92
N LEU A 209 -3.91 -0.25 -12.95
CA LEU A 209 -3.09 -0.01 -14.14
C LEU A 209 -3.45 -0.97 -15.27
N ASN A 210 -3.61 -2.26 -15.00
CA ASN A 210 -4.05 -3.25 -15.97
C ASN A 210 -5.45 -2.93 -16.53
N TRP A 211 -6.34 -2.41 -15.69
CA TRP A 211 -7.68 -2.00 -16.13
C TRP A 211 -7.60 -0.82 -17.10
N ILE A 212 -6.77 0.21 -16.82
CA ILE A 212 -6.56 1.37 -17.71
C ILE A 212 -6.09 0.89 -19.09
N HIS A 213 -5.04 0.05 -19.15
CA HIS A 213 -4.53 -0.51 -20.40
C HIS A 213 -5.58 -1.33 -21.16
N SER A 214 -6.31 -2.20 -20.45
CA SER A 214 -7.36 -3.02 -21.06
C SER A 214 -8.53 -2.18 -21.58
N TRP A 215 -8.92 -1.16 -20.82
CA TRP A 215 -9.95 -0.22 -21.24
C TRP A 215 -9.53 0.52 -22.54
N LEU A 216 -8.28 0.98 -22.60
CA LEU A 216 -7.75 1.67 -23.77
C LEU A 216 -7.73 0.75 -24.99
N GLN A 217 -7.21 -0.48 -24.85
CA GLN A 217 -7.20 -1.47 -25.93
C GLN A 217 -8.62 -1.77 -26.45
N ASN A 218 -9.58 -1.92 -25.53
CA ASN A 218 -10.98 -2.12 -25.91
C ASN A 218 -11.55 -0.92 -26.65
N LYS A 219 -11.17 0.30 -26.30
CA LYS A 219 -11.58 1.51 -27.03
C LYS A 219 -11.01 1.54 -28.45
N TYR A 220 -9.72 1.22 -28.63
CA TYR A 220 -9.10 1.13 -29.95
C TYR A 220 -9.74 0.03 -30.82
N LEU A 221 -9.99 -1.16 -30.26
CA LEU A 221 -10.59 -2.28 -30.99
C LEU A 221 -12.07 -2.04 -31.36
N ASN A 222 -12.82 -1.35 -30.50
CA ASN A 222 -14.26 -1.11 -30.66
C ASN A 222 -14.60 0.30 -31.20
N SER A 223 -13.61 1.04 -31.74
CA SER A 223 -13.78 2.39 -32.27
C SER A 223 -14.76 2.51 -33.45
N SER A 224 -15.36 1.42 -33.89
CA SER A 224 -16.44 1.39 -34.88
C SER A 224 -17.77 2.01 -34.39
N SER A 225 -17.92 2.28 -33.09
CA SER A 225 -19.09 2.94 -32.52
C SER A 225 -19.07 4.45 -32.83
N LYS A 226 -20.04 4.93 -33.56
CA LYS A 226 -20.17 6.31 -34.07
C LYS A 226 -20.67 7.30 -33.00
N THR A 227 -20.66 6.98 -31.72
CA THR A 227 -21.51 7.68 -30.73
C THR A 227 -20.77 8.50 -29.69
N ASP A 228 -19.44 8.39 -29.53
CA ASP A 228 -18.71 9.22 -28.57
C ASP A 228 -17.55 9.98 -29.22
N ASN A 229 -17.32 11.21 -28.76
CA ASN A 229 -16.32 12.13 -29.34
C ASN A 229 -14.88 11.58 -29.26
N ILE A 230 -14.56 10.79 -28.24
CA ILE A 230 -13.23 10.21 -28.05
C ILE A 230 -12.99 9.07 -29.04
N SER A 231 -13.96 8.18 -29.25
CA SER A 231 -13.87 7.15 -30.30
C SER A 231 -13.70 7.76 -31.69
N LEU A 232 -14.31 8.91 -31.95
CA LEU A 232 -14.12 9.62 -33.19
C LEU A 232 -12.72 10.26 -33.29
N CYS A 233 -12.19 10.80 -32.20
CA CYS A 233 -10.82 11.32 -32.14
C CYS A 233 -9.78 10.21 -32.30
N ILE A 234 -9.96 9.06 -31.64
CA ILE A 234 -9.11 7.87 -31.79
C ILE A 234 -9.04 7.46 -33.29
N ARG A 235 -10.17 7.35 -33.94
CA ARG A 235 -10.22 7.02 -35.38
C ARG A 235 -9.52 8.06 -36.26
N ALA A 236 -9.62 9.35 -35.90
CA ALA A 236 -8.91 10.40 -36.61
C ALA A 236 -7.39 10.29 -36.42
N VAL A 237 -6.92 9.99 -35.19
CA VAL A 237 -5.49 9.75 -34.93
C VAL A 237 -5.00 8.54 -35.70
N GLN A 238 -5.73 7.41 -35.70
CA GLN A 238 -5.40 6.22 -36.48
C GLN A 238 -5.30 6.55 -37.99
N TYR A 239 -6.26 7.27 -38.51
CA TYR A 239 -6.20 7.71 -39.90
C TYR A 239 -4.95 8.58 -40.22
N ILE A 240 -4.61 9.51 -39.33
CA ILE A 240 -3.41 10.34 -39.47
C ILE A 240 -2.14 9.49 -39.42
N GLN A 241 -2.05 8.52 -38.49
CA GLN A 241 -0.90 7.61 -38.34
C GLN A 241 -0.71 6.70 -39.57
N GLU A 242 -1.80 6.19 -40.14
CA GLU A 242 -1.77 5.36 -41.36
C GLU A 242 -1.30 6.13 -42.59
N HIS A 243 -1.50 7.47 -42.60
CA HIS A 243 -1.16 8.33 -43.74
C HIS A 243 -0.02 9.31 -43.46
N VAL A 244 0.80 9.03 -42.45
CA VAL A 244 1.87 9.92 -41.95
C VAL A 244 2.91 10.26 -43.02
N THR A 245 3.08 9.42 -44.04
CA THR A 245 3.98 9.64 -45.18
C THR A 245 3.41 10.63 -46.20
N GLU A 246 2.12 10.96 -46.10
CA GLU A 246 1.42 11.93 -46.97
C GLU A 246 1.14 13.20 -46.16
N SER A 247 0.99 14.34 -46.84
CA SER A 247 0.58 15.57 -46.14
C SER A 247 -0.91 15.52 -45.79
N VAL A 248 -1.23 14.96 -44.59
CA VAL A 248 -2.61 14.88 -44.13
C VAL A 248 -3.15 16.26 -43.77
N ARG A 249 -4.24 16.67 -44.43
CA ARG A 249 -4.95 17.90 -44.10
C ARG A 249 -6.04 17.59 -43.08
N ALA A 250 -6.28 18.54 -42.14
CA ALA A 250 -7.33 18.43 -41.14
C ALA A 250 -8.72 18.13 -41.72
N GLU A 251 -8.96 18.51 -42.98
CA GLU A 251 -10.18 18.26 -43.73
C GLU A 251 -10.35 16.75 -44.04
N ALA A 252 -9.27 16.10 -44.48
CA ALA A 252 -9.26 14.68 -44.78
C ALA A 252 -9.46 13.82 -43.53
N ALA A 253 -8.84 14.19 -42.41
CA ALA A 253 -9.02 13.53 -41.13
C ALA A 253 -10.46 13.71 -40.59
N ALA A 254 -11.05 14.90 -40.76
CA ALA A 254 -12.43 15.17 -40.38
C ALA A 254 -13.43 14.33 -41.19
N ASP A 255 -13.22 14.28 -42.53
CA ASP A 255 -14.05 13.49 -43.43
C ASP A 255 -13.99 11.98 -43.14
N ALA A 256 -12.81 11.46 -42.80
CA ALA A 256 -12.60 10.06 -42.44
C ALA A 256 -13.43 9.63 -41.21
N VAL A 257 -13.74 10.57 -40.31
CA VAL A 257 -14.54 10.32 -39.12
C VAL A 257 -15.98 10.84 -39.21
N GLY A 258 -16.34 11.43 -40.34
CA GLY A 258 -17.69 11.94 -40.61
C GLY A 258 -18.03 13.23 -39.88
N MET A 259 -17.02 14.06 -39.57
CA MET A 259 -17.17 15.36 -38.92
C MET A 259 -16.97 16.52 -39.91
N SER A 260 -17.60 17.67 -39.61
CA SER A 260 -17.21 18.92 -40.31
C SER A 260 -15.83 19.38 -39.81
N ARG A 261 -15.02 20.00 -40.71
CA ARG A 261 -13.67 20.50 -40.39
C ARG A 261 -13.66 21.42 -39.15
N GLY A 262 -14.64 22.30 -39.00
CA GLY A 262 -14.72 23.21 -37.87
C GLY A 262 -14.98 22.49 -36.55
N TYR A 263 -15.93 21.56 -36.54
CA TYR A 263 -16.26 20.77 -35.38
C TYR A 263 -15.09 19.85 -34.99
N PHE A 264 -14.48 19.17 -35.95
CA PHE A 264 -13.28 18.37 -35.77
C PHE A 264 -12.14 19.18 -35.15
N SER A 265 -11.78 20.33 -35.74
CA SER A 265 -10.66 21.15 -35.23
C SER A 265 -10.90 21.65 -33.79
N THR A 266 -12.16 21.94 -33.45
CA THR A 266 -12.51 22.34 -32.08
C THR A 266 -12.40 21.16 -31.10
N LYS A 267 -13.04 20.04 -31.43
CA LYS A 267 -13.06 18.85 -30.56
C LYS A 267 -11.70 18.16 -30.46
N PHE A 268 -10.97 18.09 -31.58
CA PHE A 268 -9.63 17.51 -31.56
C PHE A 268 -8.67 18.35 -30.71
N ARG A 269 -8.77 19.67 -30.70
CA ARG A 269 -7.99 20.57 -29.83
C ARG A 269 -8.39 20.48 -28.35
N GLU A 270 -9.65 20.18 -28.05
CA GLU A 270 -10.15 20.00 -26.67
C GLU A 270 -9.64 18.70 -26.07
N VAL A 271 -9.29 17.70 -26.87
CA VAL A 271 -8.99 16.33 -26.44
C VAL A 271 -7.52 15.95 -26.69
N THR A 272 -6.80 16.63 -27.56
CA THR A 272 -5.37 16.42 -27.86
C THR A 272 -4.53 17.64 -27.50
#